data_4970fc8ab1e596ce4fcf7c8a8c7077a9
#
_entry.id   4970fc8ab1e596ce4fcf7c8a8c7077a9
#
_cell.length_a   1.000
_cell.length_b   1.000
_cell.length_c   1.000
_cell.angle_alpha   90.00
_cell.angle_beta   90.00
_cell.angle_gamma   90.00
#
_symmetry.space_group_name_H-M   'P 1'
#
loop_
_entity.id
_entity.type
_entity.pdbx_description
1 polymer ?
#
loop_
_entity_poly.entity_id
_entity_poly.type
_entity_poly.pdbx_seq_one_letter_code
_entity_poly.pdbx_strand_id
1 'polypeptide(L)'
;MKTLVRLSVLVATSLLVGQPLPAQQAKTSTSAGSAIAPSQTQKDIEAYLRDLYAFGPDVKLVVGPLKASPVEGLMETNVDVTIGENKQAAKFYVSKDGKFLFRGELSDLTKDPLAENLAEIRMNDSPAMGDAKAPVTIVEYSDFECPVCRSLHDVLRTLLPKYGGKVRVVFKDFPLDQLHPWARTAALAGRCAYQQDANVFWKLYDLIYDNQDIISASNAWTKMTDYAEQSRLDVGVFKSCMASPEAAAAVNASRANGEKLDVNSTPTVFVNGRRMVGADAHLLEQYINYELAKLSAGKSAAKK
;
A
#
# COMPACT_ATOMS: atom_id res chain seq x y z
N MET A 1 -70.80 12.47 43.64
CA MET A 1 -70.91 12.63 45.15
C MET A 1 -69.58 12.21 45.76
N LYS A 2 -69.09 13.07 46.65
CA LYS A 2 -67.96 12.89 47.61
C LYS A 2 -66.56 13.17 46.92
N THR A 3 -65.99 14.26 47.12
CA THR A 3 -65.60 15.20 48.17
C THR A 3 -64.08 15.23 48.29
N LEU A 4 -63.55 16.42 48.06
CA LEU A 4 -62.14 16.87 48.17
C LEU A 4 -61.58 16.56 49.60
N VAL A 5 -60.30 16.32 49.64
CA VAL A 5 -59.44 16.86 50.68
C VAL A 5 -58.13 17.36 50.05
N ARG A 6 -57.94 18.66 50.15
CA ARG A 6 -56.67 19.35 49.86
C ARG A 6 -55.80 19.21 51.11
N LEU A 7 -54.59 18.82 50.97
CA LEU A 7 -53.56 19.03 51.99
C LEU A 7 -52.40 19.81 51.38
N SER A 8 -52.34 21.07 51.76
CA SER A 8 -51.25 22.00 51.41
C SER A 8 -50.09 21.74 52.38
N VAL A 9 -48.94 21.38 51.85
CA VAL A 9 -47.68 21.41 52.61
C VAL A 9 -46.79 22.50 51.97
N LEU A 10 -46.62 23.55 52.80
CA LEU A 10 -45.62 24.59 52.58
C LEU A 10 -44.22 23.97 52.77
N VAL A 11 -43.40 24.00 51.74
CA VAL A 11 -41.95 23.75 51.90
C VAL A 11 -41.21 25.02 51.56
N ALA A 12 -40.53 25.53 52.58
CA ALA A 12 -39.72 26.72 52.55
C ALA A 12 -38.53 26.55 51.58
N THR A 13 -38.45 27.44 50.63
CA THR A 13 -37.29 27.56 49.71
C THR A 13 -36.17 28.31 50.45
N SER A 14 -35.15 27.54 50.89
CA SER A 14 -33.87 28.11 51.27
C SER A 14 -33.02 28.33 50.00
N LEU A 15 -32.85 29.57 49.63
CA LEU A 15 -31.89 30.03 48.60
C LEU A 15 -30.47 29.75 49.09
N LEU A 16 -29.85 28.68 48.61
CA LEU A 16 -28.41 28.48 48.67
C LEU A 16 -27.79 29.21 47.48
N VAL A 17 -27.21 30.36 47.76
CA VAL A 17 -26.32 31.08 46.79
C VAL A 17 -25.07 30.24 46.65
N GLY A 18 -25.02 29.43 45.57
CA GLY A 18 -23.83 28.72 45.17
C GLY A 18 -22.79 29.68 44.60
N GLN A 19 -21.68 29.83 45.31
CA GLN A 19 -20.51 30.53 44.79
C GLN A 19 -19.95 29.74 43.58
N PRO A 20 -19.53 30.42 42.46
CA PRO A 20 -18.88 29.73 41.38
C PRO A 20 -17.50 29.24 41.83
N LEU A 21 -17.26 27.94 41.73
CA LEU A 21 -15.93 27.35 41.83
C LEU A 21 -15.03 27.89 40.72
N PRO A 22 -13.79 28.27 41.02
CA PRO A 22 -12.87 28.71 39.99
C PRO A 22 -12.58 27.53 39.05
N ALA A 23 -12.85 27.70 37.75
CA ALA A 23 -12.46 26.78 36.72
C ALA A 23 -10.93 26.60 36.75
N GLN A 24 -10.49 25.43 37.19
CA GLN A 24 -9.12 25.01 37.01
C GLN A 24 -8.89 24.87 35.53
N GLN A 25 -8.23 25.86 34.94
CA GLN A 25 -7.64 25.74 33.62
C GLN A 25 -6.62 24.60 33.65
N ALA A 26 -7.01 23.47 33.08
CA ALA A 26 -6.05 22.41 32.73
C ALA A 26 -5.01 23.04 31.83
N LYS A 27 -3.83 23.32 32.36
CA LYS A 27 -2.65 23.63 31.58
C LYS A 27 -2.37 22.38 30.74
N THR A 28 -2.82 22.40 29.49
CA THR A 28 -2.26 21.52 28.46
C THR A 28 -0.79 21.92 28.33
N SER A 29 0.05 21.23 29.07
CA SER A 29 1.47 21.23 28.83
C SER A 29 1.68 20.48 27.50
N THR A 30 1.68 21.22 26.41
CA THR A 30 2.36 20.83 25.18
C THR A 30 3.83 20.68 25.57
N SER A 31 4.22 19.48 25.94
CA SER A 31 5.63 19.10 26.03
C SER A 31 6.19 19.25 24.62
N ALA A 32 6.71 20.43 24.32
CA ALA A 32 7.68 20.59 23.26
C ALA A 32 8.81 19.62 23.64
N GLY A 33 8.90 18.50 22.91
CA GLY A 33 9.95 17.50 23.12
C GLY A 33 11.29 18.23 23.06
N SER A 34 11.94 18.34 24.20
CA SER A 34 13.30 18.84 24.30
C SER A 34 14.13 17.97 23.34
N ALA A 35 14.65 18.58 22.27
CA ALA A 35 15.53 17.88 21.35
C ALA A 35 16.75 17.44 22.13
N ILE A 36 16.85 16.13 22.40
CA ILE A 36 18.01 15.53 23.05
C ILE A 36 19.21 15.80 22.15
N ALA A 37 20.26 16.41 22.67
CA ALA A 37 21.47 16.67 21.92
C ALA A 37 22.05 15.36 21.34
N PRO A 38 22.50 15.35 20.06
CA PRO A 38 23.05 14.16 19.44
C PRO A 38 24.23 13.61 20.25
N SER A 39 24.26 12.29 20.42
CA SER A 39 25.43 11.59 21.03
C SER A 39 26.69 11.79 20.18
N GLN A 40 27.85 11.55 20.76
CA GLN A 40 29.12 11.64 20.00
C GLN A 40 29.10 10.70 18.78
N THR A 41 28.63 9.46 18.93
CA THR A 41 28.51 8.50 17.82
C THR A 41 27.60 9.01 16.70
N GLN A 42 26.51 9.71 17.01
CA GLN A 42 25.64 10.30 15.97
C GLN A 42 26.38 11.39 15.20
N LYS A 43 27.17 12.22 15.87
CA LYS A 43 28.01 13.26 15.23
C LYS A 43 29.09 12.64 14.34
N ASP A 44 29.70 11.56 14.79
CA ASP A 44 30.74 10.86 14.04
C ASP A 44 30.17 10.21 12.78
N ILE A 45 28.96 9.62 12.87
CA ILE A 45 28.23 9.09 11.72
C ILE A 45 27.88 10.23 10.74
N GLU A 46 27.37 11.35 11.23
CA GLU A 46 27.03 12.49 10.38
C GLU A 46 28.28 13.01 9.66
N ALA A 47 29.37 13.23 10.36
CA ALA A 47 30.63 13.72 9.79
C ALA A 47 31.18 12.75 8.73
N TYR A 48 31.21 11.46 9.03
CA TYR A 48 31.65 10.43 8.09
C TYR A 48 30.81 10.40 6.82
N LEU A 49 29.47 10.44 6.95
CA LEU A 49 28.59 10.40 5.79
C LEU A 49 28.67 11.68 4.94
N ARG A 50 28.86 12.84 5.58
CA ARG A 50 29.09 14.10 4.86
C ARG A 50 30.35 14.05 4.01
N ASP A 51 31.41 13.51 4.57
CA ASP A 51 32.69 13.35 3.86
C ASP A 51 32.59 12.32 2.74
N LEU A 52 32.01 11.13 3.06
CA LEU A 52 31.88 10.03 2.11
C LEU A 52 31.08 10.40 0.85
N TYR A 53 30.00 11.14 1.02
CA TYR A 53 29.09 11.52 -0.08
C TYR A 53 29.28 12.96 -0.57
N ALA A 54 30.27 13.66 -0.05
CA ALA A 54 30.53 15.07 -0.36
C ALA A 54 29.28 15.97 -0.13
N PHE A 55 28.53 15.73 0.92
CA PHE A 55 27.34 16.50 1.24
C PHE A 55 27.71 17.91 1.75
N GLY A 56 27.37 18.92 0.96
CA GLY A 56 27.54 20.32 1.31
C GLY A 56 26.60 20.78 2.45
N PRO A 57 26.77 22.05 2.89
CA PRO A 57 25.99 22.63 3.98
C PRO A 57 24.48 22.69 3.69
N ASP A 58 24.10 22.73 2.42
CA ASP A 58 22.68 22.79 2.00
C ASP A 58 21.96 21.44 2.13
N VAL A 59 22.70 20.35 2.34
CA VAL A 59 22.11 19.02 2.56
C VAL A 59 21.78 18.85 4.04
N LYS A 60 20.48 18.73 4.35
CA LYS A 60 20.04 18.39 5.70
C LYS A 60 20.23 16.90 5.93
N LEU A 61 21.16 16.54 6.81
CA LEU A 61 21.40 15.19 7.25
C LEU A 61 21.06 15.06 8.74
N VAL A 62 20.20 14.11 9.07
CA VAL A 62 19.77 13.87 10.46
C VAL A 62 19.99 12.42 10.81
N VAL A 63 20.88 12.16 11.76
CA VAL A 63 21.10 10.83 12.34
C VAL A 63 20.13 10.63 13.50
N GLY A 64 19.23 9.67 13.38
CA GLY A 64 18.24 9.35 14.39
C GLY A 64 18.86 8.80 15.69
N PRO A 65 18.04 8.53 16.71
CA PRO A 65 18.52 7.93 17.96
C PRO A 65 19.07 6.52 17.71
N LEU A 66 20.19 6.22 18.37
CA LEU A 66 20.76 4.87 18.39
C LEU A 66 19.89 3.95 19.26
N LYS A 67 19.44 2.83 18.70
CA LYS A 67 18.66 1.80 19.38
C LYS A 67 19.42 0.49 19.39
N ALA A 68 19.09 -0.39 20.32
CA ALA A 68 19.63 -1.74 20.30
C ALA A 68 19.14 -2.48 19.05
N SER A 69 20.06 -3.08 18.30
CA SER A 69 19.73 -3.98 17.19
C SER A 69 19.37 -5.37 17.73
N PRO A 70 18.57 -6.17 16.99
CA PRO A 70 18.36 -7.59 17.31
C PRO A 70 19.66 -8.42 17.36
N VAL A 71 20.73 -7.94 16.71
CA VAL A 71 22.04 -8.59 16.71
C VAL A 71 22.88 -8.02 17.83
N GLU A 72 23.35 -8.91 18.73
CA GLU A 72 24.23 -8.50 19.81
C GLU A 72 25.51 -7.83 19.30
N GLY A 73 25.91 -6.75 19.94
CA GLY A 73 27.08 -5.97 19.52
C GLY A 73 26.80 -4.88 18.50
N LEU A 74 25.57 -4.80 17.98
CA LEU A 74 25.15 -3.75 17.07
C LEU A 74 24.13 -2.80 17.70
N MET A 75 24.15 -1.56 17.23
CA MET A 75 23.12 -0.55 17.41
C MET A 75 22.55 -0.22 16.03
N GLU A 76 21.29 0.17 15.95
CA GLU A 76 20.65 0.63 14.71
C GLU A 76 20.21 2.08 14.79
N THR A 77 20.24 2.78 13.67
CA THR A 77 19.72 4.13 13.52
C THR A 77 19.19 4.35 12.11
N ASN A 78 18.24 5.26 11.96
CA ASN A 78 17.87 5.78 10.67
C ASN A 78 18.61 7.09 10.41
N VAL A 79 19.06 7.26 9.17
CA VAL A 79 19.66 8.52 8.70
C VAL A 79 18.75 9.10 7.63
N ASP A 80 18.23 10.29 7.90
CA ASP A 80 17.41 11.07 6.97
C ASP A 80 18.32 12.05 6.22
N VAL A 81 18.26 12.03 4.90
CA VAL A 81 18.95 12.98 4.00
C VAL A 81 17.89 13.75 3.24
N THR A 82 17.95 15.09 3.29
CA THR A 82 17.05 15.96 2.54
C THR A 82 17.87 16.87 1.63
N ILE A 83 17.57 16.85 0.34
CA ILE A 83 18.19 17.67 -0.71
C ILE A 83 17.05 18.40 -1.44
N GLY A 84 16.91 19.70 -1.22
CA GLY A 84 15.75 20.46 -1.69
C GLY A 84 14.46 19.89 -1.12
N GLU A 85 13.53 19.48 -1.99
CA GLU A 85 12.26 18.86 -1.59
C GLU A 85 12.34 17.34 -1.44
N ASN A 86 13.45 16.72 -1.89
CA ASN A 86 13.63 15.28 -1.86
C ASN A 86 14.14 14.82 -0.51
N LYS A 87 13.37 13.95 0.16
CA LYS A 87 13.74 13.32 1.41
C LYS A 87 13.95 11.82 1.19
N GLN A 88 15.11 11.32 1.65
CA GLN A 88 15.44 9.89 1.66
C GLN A 88 15.81 9.47 3.08
N ALA A 89 15.40 8.27 3.47
CA ALA A 89 15.79 7.65 4.74
C ALA A 89 16.51 6.33 4.45
N ALA A 90 17.56 6.06 5.23
CA ALA A 90 18.27 4.79 5.15
C ALA A 90 18.58 4.26 6.55
N LYS A 91 18.47 2.94 6.71
CA LYS A 91 18.86 2.26 7.96
C LYS A 91 20.35 1.98 7.97
N PHE A 92 20.97 2.29 9.08
CA PHE A 92 22.36 2.03 9.34
C PHE A 92 22.51 1.24 10.64
N TYR A 93 23.58 0.47 10.68
CA TYR A 93 24.02 -0.25 11.87
C TYR A 93 25.42 0.21 12.25
N VAL A 94 25.66 0.36 13.54
CA VAL A 94 26.95 0.74 14.07
C VAL A 94 27.36 -0.23 15.19
N SER A 95 28.62 -0.61 15.24
CA SER A 95 29.14 -1.42 16.35
C SER A 95 29.03 -0.68 17.68
N LYS A 96 28.85 -1.40 18.80
CA LYS A 96 28.71 -0.80 20.13
C LYS A 96 29.90 0.11 20.51
N ASP A 97 31.09 -0.18 19.99
CA ASP A 97 32.28 0.65 20.20
C ASP A 97 32.37 1.86 19.24
N GLY A 98 31.37 2.05 18.38
CA GLY A 98 31.23 3.19 17.45
C GLY A 98 32.22 3.17 16.27
N LYS A 99 33.01 2.12 16.06
CA LYS A 99 34.08 2.11 15.05
C LYS A 99 33.64 1.68 13.66
N PHE A 100 32.64 0.83 13.56
CA PHE A 100 32.20 0.26 12.29
C PHE A 100 30.76 0.67 11.97
N LEU A 101 30.57 1.27 10.82
CA LEU A 101 29.28 1.65 10.27
C LEU A 101 29.01 0.84 9.01
N PHE A 102 27.81 0.28 8.87
CA PHE A 102 27.37 -0.32 7.63
C PHE A 102 25.90 0.01 7.35
N ARG A 103 25.57 0.09 6.08
CA ARG A 103 24.21 0.29 5.57
C ARG A 103 23.67 -1.05 5.08
N GLY A 104 22.48 -1.40 5.47
CA GLY A 104 21.85 -2.65 5.03
C GLY A 104 20.59 -2.98 5.82
N GLU A 105 20.10 -4.17 5.58
CA GLU A 105 18.95 -4.75 6.27
C GLU A 105 19.37 -6.03 6.98
N LEU A 106 18.79 -6.26 8.16
CA LEU A 106 18.95 -7.50 8.90
C LEU A 106 17.77 -8.42 8.54
N SER A 107 18.11 -9.60 8.02
CA SER A 107 17.14 -10.65 7.77
C SER A 107 17.17 -11.67 8.90
N ASP A 108 16.02 -11.92 9.50
CA ASP A 108 15.85 -12.98 10.49
C ASP A 108 15.62 -14.32 9.75
N LEU A 109 16.65 -15.15 9.74
CA LEU A 109 16.62 -16.44 9.02
C LEU A 109 15.65 -17.46 9.64
N THR A 110 15.09 -17.18 10.82
CA THR A 110 14.09 -18.03 11.47
C THR A 110 12.67 -17.71 11.03
N LYS A 111 12.47 -16.59 10.34
CA LYS A 111 11.17 -16.15 9.83
C LYS A 111 11.00 -16.47 8.36
N ASP A 112 9.74 -16.61 7.94
CA ASP A 112 9.43 -16.63 6.51
C ASP A 112 9.75 -15.25 5.90
N PRO A 113 10.66 -15.17 4.91
CA PRO A 113 11.04 -13.89 4.29
C PRO A 113 9.90 -13.19 3.55
N LEU A 114 8.79 -13.87 3.32
CA LEU A 114 7.60 -13.33 2.62
C LEU A 114 6.47 -12.99 3.57
N ALA A 115 6.61 -13.28 4.88
CA ALA A 115 5.53 -13.13 5.86
C ALA A 115 4.97 -11.71 5.92
N GLU A 116 5.80 -10.68 5.85
CA GLU A 116 5.39 -9.28 5.90
C GLU A 116 4.55 -8.91 4.68
N ASN A 117 5.01 -9.27 3.47
CA ASN A 117 4.26 -9.03 2.25
C ASN A 117 2.91 -9.77 2.27
N LEU A 118 2.92 -11.05 2.68
CA LEU A 118 1.70 -11.85 2.75
C LEU A 118 0.68 -11.30 3.75
N ALA A 119 1.13 -10.75 4.87
CA ALA A 119 0.28 -10.15 5.87
C ALA A 119 -0.33 -8.82 5.40
N GLU A 120 0.40 -8.01 4.62
CA GLU A 120 -0.06 -6.70 4.17
C GLU A 120 -0.86 -6.76 2.86
N ILE A 121 -0.62 -7.76 1.98
CA ILE A 121 -1.36 -7.91 0.71
C ILE A 121 -2.86 -8.14 1.01
N ARG A 122 -3.69 -7.19 0.60
CA ARG A 122 -5.15 -7.25 0.75
C ARG A 122 -5.79 -7.60 -0.58
N MET A 123 -6.31 -8.82 -0.69
CA MET A 123 -6.95 -9.31 -1.91
C MET A 123 -8.48 -9.17 -1.90
N ASN A 124 -9.05 -8.85 -0.74
CA ASN A 124 -10.49 -8.66 -0.61
C ASN A 124 -10.95 -7.48 -1.48
N ASP A 125 -12.13 -7.58 -2.03
CA ASP A 125 -12.73 -6.55 -2.89
C ASP A 125 -11.82 -6.16 -4.06
N SER A 126 -11.21 -7.16 -4.70
CA SER A 126 -10.32 -6.98 -5.85
C SER A 126 -10.67 -7.96 -6.96
N PRO A 127 -10.66 -7.53 -8.23
CA PRO A 127 -10.87 -8.43 -9.36
C PRO A 127 -9.88 -9.59 -9.31
N ALA A 128 -10.39 -10.79 -9.51
CA ALA A 128 -9.57 -12.00 -9.52
C ALA A 128 -9.98 -12.94 -10.63
N MET A 129 -8.99 -13.53 -11.30
CA MET A 129 -9.15 -14.52 -12.35
C MET A 129 -8.48 -15.83 -11.94
N GLY A 130 -9.11 -16.97 -12.23
CA GLY A 130 -8.63 -18.30 -11.87
C GLY A 130 -9.30 -18.84 -10.61
N ASP A 131 -8.94 -20.09 -10.25
CA ASP A 131 -9.53 -20.77 -9.08
C ASP A 131 -9.11 -20.08 -7.77
N ALA A 132 -10.07 -19.79 -6.90
CA ALA A 132 -9.80 -19.23 -5.58
C ALA A 132 -8.88 -20.12 -4.71
N LYS A 133 -8.82 -21.42 -5.01
CA LYS A 133 -7.95 -22.41 -4.36
C LYS A 133 -6.66 -22.67 -5.13
N ALA A 134 -6.36 -21.89 -6.18
CA ALA A 134 -5.12 -22.04 -6.92
C ALA A 134 -3.91 -21.95 -5.97
N PRO A 135 -2.95 -22.87 -6.08
CA PRO A 135 -1.81 -22.88 -5.17
C PRO A 135 -0.86 -21.70 -5.34
N VAL A 136 -0.90 -21.02 -6.47
CA VAL A 136 -0.11 -19.82 -6.74
C VAL A 136 -1.05 -18.65 -6.98
N THR A 137 -0.85 -17.58 -6.23
CA THR A 137 -1.56 -16.31 -6.43
C THR A 137 -0.57 -15.24 -6.89
N ILE A 138 -0.87 -14.64 -8.02
CA ILE A 138 -0.22 -13.44 -8.55
C ILE A 138 -1.08 -12.25 -8.15
N VAL A 139 -0.50 -11.27 -7.45
CA VAL A 139 -1.16 -9.98 -7.18
C VAL A 139 -0.40 -8.92 -7.96
N GLU A 140 -1.05 -8.28 -8.92
CA GLU A 140 -0.46 -7.20 -9.72
C GLU A 140 -0.99 -5.84 -9.27
N TYR A 141 -0.09 -4.95 -8.88
CA TYR A 141 -0.36 -3.52 -8.75
C TYR A 141 -0.05 -2.85 -10.08
N SER A 142 -1.09 -2.38 -10.74
CA SER A 142 -1.02 -2.04 -12.16
C SER A 142 -1.71 -0.71 -12.46
N ASP A 143 -1.25 -0.09 -13.54
CA ASP A 143 -1.77 1.15 -14.09
C ASP A 143 -2.15 0.92 -15.55
N PHE A 144 -3.40 1.17 -15.89
CA PHE A 144 -3.92 0.94 -17.24
C PHE A 144 -3.25 1.79 -18.33
N GLU A 145 -2.67 2.93 -17.98
CA GLU A 145 -1.95 3.79 -18.94
C GLU A 145 -0.47 3.41 -19.07
N CYS A 146 0.08 2.65 -18.12
CA CYS A 146 1.49 2.28 -18.12
C CYS A 146 1.82 1.28 -19.24
N PRO A 147 2.77 1.58 -20.17
CA PRO A 147 3.13 0.67 -21.25
C PRO A 147 3.74 -0.65 -20.75
N VAL A 148 4.46 -0.63 -19.62
CA VAL A 148 5.04 -1.84 -19.04
C VAL A 148 3.96 -2.73 -18.43
N CYS A 149 2.84 -2.14 -17.93
CA CYS A 149 1.68 -2.91 -17.48
C CYS A 149 0.97 -3.62 -18.65
N ARG A 150 0.89 -2.97 -19.82
CA ARG A 150 0.44 -3.63 -21.05
C ARG A 150 1.35 -4.82 -21.42
N SER A 151 2.66 -4.66 -21.29
CA SER A 151 3.59 -5.78 -21.52
C SER A 151 3.35 -6.92 -20.54
N LEU A 152 3.03 -6.63 -19.27
CA LEU A 152 2.66 -7.66 -18.28
C LEU A 152 1.35 -8.36 -18.67
N HIS A 153 0.34 -7.63 -19.14
CA HIS A 153 -0.90 -8.20 -19.65
C HIS A 153 -0.63 -9.23 -20.75
N ASP A 154 0.22 -8.90 -21.74
CA ASP A 154 0.60 -9.83 -22.81
C ASP A 154 1.34 -11.06 -22.29
N VAL A 155 2.24 -10.88 -21.31
CA VAL A 155 2.94 -11.97 -20.62
C VAL A 155 1.94 -12.88 -19.91
N LEU A 156 1.00 -12.33 -19.14
CA LEU A 156 -0.01 -13.12 -18.43
C LEU A 156 -0.91 -13.90 -19.39
N ARG A 157 -1.39 -13.28 -20.48
CA ARG A 157 -2.18 -13.95 -21.52
C ARG A 157 -1.49 -15.17 -22.12
N THR A 158 -0.16 -15.08 -22.30
CA THR A 158 0.65 -16.15 -22.88
C THR A 158 1.00 -17.22 -21.84
N LEU A 159 1.26 -16.82 -20.61
CA LEU A 159 1.83 -17.66 -19.57
C LEU A 159 0.76 -18.47 -18.82
N LEU A 160 -0.36 -17.84 -18.42
CA LEU A 160 -1.37 -18.49 -17.58
C LEU A 160 -1.96 -19.79 -18.12
N PRO A 161 -2.24 -19.92 -19.44
CA PRO A 161 -2.77 -21.17 -20.00
C PRO A 161 -1.87 -22.39 -19.76
N LYS A 162 -0.55 -22.18 -19.62
CA LYS A 162 0.43 -23.27 -19.39
C LYS A 162 0.23 -23.96 -18.01
N TYR A 163 -0.44 -23.29 -17.07
CA TYR A 163 -0.55 -23.75 -15.68
C TYR A 163 -1.87 -24.45 -15.33
N GLY A 164 -2.82 -24.54 -16.27
CA GLY A 164 -4.03 -25.36 -16.12
C GLY A 164 -4.82 -25.10 -14.82
N GLY A 165 -5.08 -23.84 -14.47
CA GLY A 165 -5.84 -23.46 -13.27
C GLY A 165 -5.04 -23.47 -11.95
N LYS A 166 -3.73 -23.72 -11.97
CA LYS A 166 -2.88 -23.71 -10.78
C LYS A 166 -2.45 -22.30 -10.37
N VAL A 167 -2.76 -21.29 -11.17
CA VAL A 167 -2.41 -19.89 -10.95
C VAL A 167 -3.67 -19.05 -10.94
N ARG A 168 -3.79 -18.17 -9.95
CA ARG A 168 -4.81 -17.15 -9.82
C ARG A 168 -4.14 -15.77 -9.96
N VAL A 169 -4.82 -14.85 -10.63
CA VAL A 169 -4.38 -13.45 -10.72
C VAL A 169 -5.37 -12.56 -9.98
N VAL A 170 -4.85 -11.61 -9.22
CA VAL A 170 -5.61 -10.56 -8.52
C VAL A 170 -5.09 -9.21 -8.99
N PHE A 171 -5.98 -8.39 -9.51
CA PHE A 171 -5.66 -7.03 -9.96
C PHE A 171 -5.83 -6.01 -8.83
N LYS A 172 -4.88 -5.08 -8.75
CA LYS A 172 -4.88 -3.97 -7.80
C LYS A 172 -4.62 -2.67 -8.53
N ASP A 173 -5.54 -1.71 -8.38
CA ASP A 173 -5.38 -0.38 -8.95
C ASP A 173 -4.18 0.34 -8.31
N PHE A 174 -3.28 0.82 -9.15
CA PHE A 174 -2.17 1.68 -8.73
C PHE A 174 -1.90 2.77 -9.78
N PRO A 175 -2.87 3.69 -10.03
CA PRO A 175 -2.70 4.75 -11.01
C PRO A 175 -1.59 5.72 -10.60
N LEU A 176 -0.68 6.02 -11.53
CA LEU A 176 0.41 6.98 -11.38
C LEU A 176 -0.04 8.36 -11.90
N ASP A 177 -1.00 8.97 -11.22
CA ASP A 177 -1.73 10.18 -11.65
C ASP A 177 -0.84 11.35 -12.11
N GLN A 178 0.38 11.45 -11.59
CA GLN A 178 1.32 12.53 -11.94
C GLN A 178 2.06 12.27 -13.26
N LEU A 179 2.14 11.00 -13.69
CA LEU A 179 2.84 10.58 -14.91
C LEU A 179 1.87 10.23 -16.03
N HIS A 180 0.71 9.71 -15.67
CA HIS A 180 -0.26 9.11 -16.57
C HIS A 180 -1.60 9.83 -16.48
N PRO A 181 -1.91 10.74 -17.42
CA PRO A 181 -3.04 11.66 -17.32
C PRO A 181 -4.42 11.01 -17.38
N TRP A 182 -4.57 9.79 -17.91
CA TRP A 182 -5.84 9.08 -17.94
C TRP A 182 -5.88 7.82 -17.07
N ALA A 183 -4.80 7.50 -16.37
CA ALA A 183 -4.70 6.32 -15.51
C ALA A 183 -5.84 6.25 -14.48
N ARG A 184 -6.15 7.37 -13.83
CA ARG A 184 -7.23 7.43 -12.84
C ARG A 184 -8.59 7.15 -13.45
N THR A 185 -8.87 7.69 -14.62
CA THR A 185 -10.14 7.44 -15.34
C THR A 185 -10.31 5.97 -15.64
N ALA A 186 -9.25 5.30 -16.10
CA ALA A 186 -9.28 3.87 -16.39
C ALA A 186 -9.37 3.01 -15.10
N ALA A 187 -8.70 3.38 -14.02
CA ALA A 187 -8.82 2.70 -12.73
C ALA A 187 -10.26 2.77 -12.20
N LEU A 188 -10.91 3.94 -12.27
CA LEU A 188 -12.33 4.10 -11.92
C LEU A 188 -13.22 3.22 -12.80
N ALA A 189 -12.95 3.16 -14.11
CA ALA A 189 -13.67 2.31 -15.04
C ALA A 189 -13.55 0.82 -14.69
N GLY A 190 -12.33 0.36 -14.42
CA GLY A 190 -12.07 -1.01 -13.96
C GLY A 190 -12.84 -1.32 -12.67
N ARG A 191 -12.79 -0.43 -11.70
CA ARG A 191 -13.49 -0.59 -10.42
C ARG A 191 -15.01 -0.68 -10.63
N CYS A 192 -15.58 0.16 -11.48
CA CYS A 192 -17.02 0.18 -11.76
C CYS A 192 -17.48 -1.03 -12.56
N ALA A 193 -16.65 -1.54 -13.46
CA ALA A 193 -16.92 -2.82 -14.13
C ALA A 193 -16.93 -3.98 -13.13
N TYR A 194 -15.94 -4.04 -12.25
CA TYR A 194 -15.86 -5.08 -11.21
C TYR A 194 -17.07 -5.07 -10.27
N GLN A 195 -17.56 -3.88 -9.89
CA GLN A 195 -18.74 -3.76 -9.02
C GLN A 195 -20.03 -4.22 -9.68
N GLN A 196 -20.16 -4.09 -10.99
CA GLN A 196 -21.32 -4.61 -11.71
C GLN A 196 -21.23 -6.12 -11.95
N ASP A 197 -20.08 -6.58 -12.45
CA ASP A 197 -19.80 -8.00 -12.69
C ASP A 197 -18.30 -8.27 -12.67
N ALA A 198 -17.87 -9.06 -11.69
CA ALA A 198 -16.46 -9.41 -11.50
C ALA A 198 -15.82 -10.13 -12.72
N ASN A 199 -16.64 -10.86 -13.52
CA ASN A 199 -16.14 -11.55 -14.72
C ASN A 199 -15.98 -10.56 -15.88
N VAL A 200 -16.85 -9.55 -15.95
CA VAL A 200 -16.83 -8.52 -17.00
C VAL A 200 -15.64 -7.58 -16.83
N PHE A 201 -15.13 -7.40 -15.58
CA PHE A 201 -13.90 -6.65 -15.35
C PHE A 201 -12.77 -7.09 -16.30
N TRP A 202 -12.53 -8.40 -16.44
CA TRP A 202 -11.42 -8.91 -17.26
C TRP A 202 -11.60 -8.63 -18.75
N LYS A 203 -12.83 -8.56 -19.22
CA LYS A 203 -13.11 -8.13 -20.59
C LYS A 203 -12.77 -6.64 -20.79
N LEU A 204 -13.14 -5.79 -19.83
CA LEU A 204 -12.79 -4.37 -19.86
C LEU A 204 -11.27 -4.18 -19.74
N TYR A 205 -10.61 -4.94 -18.88
CA TYR A 205 -9.16 -4.99 -18.69
C TYR A 205 -8.43 -5.28 -20.02
N ASP A 206 -8.85 -6.32 -20.74
CA ASP A 206 -8.32 -6.64 -22.06
C ASP A 206 -8.56 -5.50 -23.07
N LEU A 207 -9.79 -4.97 -23.14
CA LEU A 207 -10.12 -3.88 -24.05
C LEU A 207 -9.28 -2.62 -23.82
N ILE A 208 -9.00 -2.28 -22.57
CA ILE A 208 -8.18 -1.10 -22.24
C ILE A 208 -6.74 -1.32 -22.70
N TYR A 209 -6.11 -2.44 -22.36
CA TYR A 209 -4.72 -2.70 -22.71
C TYR A 209 -4.53 -2.93 -24.22
N ASP A 210 -5.43 -3.66 -24.86
CA ASP A 210 -5.36 -3.90 -26.32
C ASP A 210 -5.51 -2.60 -27.13
N ASN A 211 -6.15 -1.57 -26.56
CA ASN A 211 -6.39 -0.28 -27.20
C ASN A 211 -5.64 0.90 -26.57
N GLN A 212 -4.63 0.64 -25.75
CA GLN A 212 -3.92 1.66 -24.97
C GLN A 212 -3.42 2.84 -25.84
N ASP A 213 -2.96 2.54 -27.06
CA ASP A 213 -2.36 3.52 -27.98
C ASP A 213 -3.37 4.57 -28.52
N ILE A 214 -4.67 4.30 -28.46
CA ILE A 214 -5.71 5.21 -28.96
C ILE A 214 -6.49 5.91 -27.84
N ILE A 215 -6.07 5.69 -26.58
CA ILE A 215 -6.65 6.37 -25.41
C ILE A 215 -5.79 7.59 -25.07
N SER A 216 -6.43 8.69 -24.73
CA SER A 216 -5.80 9.93 -24.32
C SER A 216 -6.61 10.59 -23.19
N ALA A 217 -6.02 11.56 -22.50
CA ALA A 217 -6.73 12.31 -21.47
C ALA A 217 -8.05 12.94 -21.96
N SER A 218 -8.11 13.36 -23.22
CA SER A 218 -9.29 14.00 -23.79
C SER A 218 -10.41 13.03 -24.17
N ASN A 219 -10.10 11.75 -24.42
CA ASN A 219 -11.09 10.76 -24.87
C ASN A 219 -11.31 9.60 -23.87
N ALA A 220 -10.53 9.52 -22.79
CA ALA A 220 -10.56 8.39 -21.86
C ALA A 220 -11.97 8.10 -21.32
N TRP A 221 -12.68 9.13 -20.88
CA TRP A 221 -14.05 8.94 -20.37
C TRP A 221 -14.98 8.29 -21.41
N THR A 222 -14.94 8.79 -22.65
CA THR A 222 -15.73 8.24 -23.75
C THR A 222 -15.30 6.81 -24.06
N LYS A 223 -13.98 6.57 -24.18
CA LYS A 223 -13.44 5.22 -24.43
C LYS A 223 -13.83 4.21 -23.36
N MET A 224 -13.74 4.57 -22.08
CA MET A 224 -14.16 3.69 -20.98
C MET A 224 -15.66 3.39 -21.05
N THR A 225 -16.47 4.37 -21.42
CA THR A 225 -17.91 4.19 -21.62
C THR A 225 -18.21 3.25 -22.80
N ASP A 226 -17.53 3.43 -23.92
CA ASP A 226 -17.66 2.58 -25.11
C ASP A 226 -17.26 1.12 -24.81
N TYR A 227 -16.20 0.94 -24.03
CA TYR A 227 -15.75 -0.40 -23.62
C TYR A 227 -16.69 -1.05 -22.61
N ALA A 228 -17.32 -0.27 -21.73
CA ALA A 228 -18.37 -0.75 -20.84
C ALA A 228 -19.57 -1.27 -21.64
N GLU A 229 -20.01 -0.53 -22.66
CA GLU A 229 -21.11 -0.94 -23.56
C GLU A 229 -20.73 -2.22 -24.34
N GLN A 230 -19.54 -2.27 -24.95
CA GLN A 230 -19.01 -3.47 -25.61
C GLN A 230 -18.91 -4.68 -24.67
N SER A 231 -18.74 -4.42 -23.39
CA SER A 231 -18.69 -5.44 -22.34
C SER A 231 -20.09 -5.82 -21.82
N ARG A 232 -21.17 -5.18 -22.32
CA ARG A 232 -22.56 -5.40 -21.93
C ARG A 232 -22.86 -4.99 -20.47
N LEU A 233 -22.13 -4.01 -19.94
CA LEU A 233 -22.45 -3.37 -18.67
C LEU A 233 -23.62 -2.39 -18.84
N ASP A 234 -24.35 -2.12 -17.75
CA ASP A 234 -25.28 -1.00 -17.72
C ASP A 234 -24.49 0.31 -17.72
N VAL A 235 -24.55 1.02 -18.86
CA VAL A 235 -23.79 2.25 -19.09
C VAL A 235 -24.23 3.38 -18.16
N GLY A 236 -25.51 3.43 -17.77
CA GLY A 236 -26.03 4.43 -16.84
C GLY A 236 -25.46 4.24 -15.43
N VAL A 237 -25.52 3.01 -14.93
CA VAL A 237 -24.93 2.61 -13.64
C VAL A 237 -23.41 2.80 -13.67
N PHE A 238 -22.74 2.43 -14.76
CA PHE A 238 -21.30 2.56 -14.94
C PHE A 238 -20.84 4.02 -14.85
N LYS A 239 -21.47 4.93 -15.59
CA LYS A 239 -21.16 6.38 -15.56
C LYS A 239 -21.38 6.97 -14.17
N SER A 240 -22.49 6.61 -13.52
CA SER A 240 -22.79 7.06 -12.16
C SER A 240 -21.74 6.58 -11.16
N CYS A 241 -21.29 5.33 -11.28
CA CYS A 241 -20.22 4.77 -10.47
C CYS A 241 -18.90 5.50 -10.72
N MET A 242 -18.47 5.71 -11.97
CA MET A 242 -17.22 6.41 -12.30
C MET A 242 -17.16 7.83 -11.72
N ALA A 243 -18.31 8.48 -11.53
CA ALA A 243 -18.41 9.80 -10.92
C ALA A 243 -18.55 9.75 -9.40
N SER A 244 -18.62 8.57 -8.80
CA SER A 244 -18.91 8.41 -7.37
C SER A 244 -17.67 8.57 -6.50
N PRO A 245 -17.79 9.13 -5.29
CA PRO A 245 -16.71 9.17 -4.31
C PRO A 245 -16.33 7.77 -3.80
N GLU A 246 -17.25 6.81 -3.83
CA GLU A 246 -17.01 5.43 -3.39
C GLU A 246 -16.01 4.71 -4.32
N ALA A 247 -16.18 4.85 -5.65
CA ALA A 247 -15.22 4.29 -6.61
C ALA A 247 -13.84 4.93 -6.44
N ALA A 248 -13.80 6.26 -6.26
CA ALA A 248 -12.54 6.97 -6.01
C ALA A 248 -11.88 6.50 -4.69
N ALA A 249 -12.65 6.30 -3.62
CA ALA A 249 -12.14 5.80 -2.34
C ALA A 249 -11.58 4.38 -2.48
N ALA A 250 -12.23 3.51 -3.27
CA ALA A 250 -11.76 2.13 -3.50
C ALA A 250 -10.43 2.11 -4.27
N VAL A 251 -10.28 2.92 -5.32
CA VAL A 251 -9.00 3.06 -6.05
C VAL A 251 -7.91 3.59 -5.13
N ASN A 252 -8.20 4.62 -4.31
CA ASN A 252 -7.24 5.17 -3.36
C ASN A 252 -6.84 4.15 -2.28
N ALA A 253 -7.77 3.34 -1.79
CA ALA A 253 -7.48 2.27 -0.82
C ALA A 253 -6.58 1.18 -1.40
N SER A 254 -6.78 0.82 -2.70
CA SER A 254 -5.92 -0.10 -3.41
C SER A 254 -4.49 0.46 -3.54
N ARG A 255 -4.37 1.71 -3.98
CA ARG A 255 -3.08 2.41 -4.07
C ARG A 255 -2.37 2.49 -2.72
N ALA A 256 -3.07 2.93 -1.66
CA ALA A 256 -2.51 3.01 -0.31
C ALA A 256 -2.04 1.65 0.24
N ASN A 257 -2.69 0.54 -0.15
CA ASN A 257 -2.21 -0.80 0.17
C ASN A 257 -0.91 -1.12 -0.56
N GLY A 258 -0.76 -0.74 -1.83
CA GLY A 258 0.49 -0.88 -2.55
C GLY A 258 1.62 -0.05 -1.95
N GLU A 259 1.35 1.20 -1.55
CA GLU A 259 2.34 2.08 -0.91
C GLU A 259 2.90 1.47 0.39
N LYS A 260 2.09 0.76 1.18
CA LYS A 260 2.56 0.02 2.36
C LYS A 260 3.45 -1.18 2.04
N LEU A 261 3.37 -1.69 0.83
CA LEU A 261 4.20 -2.75 0.28
C LEU A 261 5.40 -2.19 -0.51
N ASP A 262 5.73 -0.90 -0.33
CA ASP A 262 6.77 -0.19 -1.06
C ASP A 262 6.61 -0.22 -2.58
N VAL A 263 5.37 -0.35 -3.08
CA VAL A 263 5.07 -0.21 -4.51
C VAL A 263 5.25 1.27 -4.87
N ASN A 264 6.22 1.56 -5.73
CA ASN A 264 6.56 2.91 -6.20
C ASN A 264 6.65 3.00 -7.72
N SER A 265 6.40 1.91 -8.41
CA SER A 265 6.37 1.82 -9.88
C SER A 265 5.43 0.69 -10.32
N THR A 266 4.94 0.77 -11.56
CA THR A 266 4.03 -0.21 -12.13
C THR A 266 4.61 -0.85 -13.39
N PRO A 267 4.32 -2.13 -13.62
CA PRO A 267 3.67 -3.03 -12.69
C PRO A 267 4.60 -3.46 -11.57
N THR A 268 4.07 -3.64 -10.36
CA THR A 268 4.72 -4.41 -9.29
C THR A 268 3.88 -5.64 -9.03
N VAL A 269 4.51 -6.80 -9.03
CA VAL A 269 3.86 -8.11 -8.95
C VAL A 269 4.32 -8.84 -7.71
N PHE A 270 3.40 -9.51 -7.02
CA PHE A 270 3.70 -10.41 -5.92
C PHE A 270 3.22 -11.83 -6.26
N VAL A 271 4.15 -12.78 -6.33
CA VAL A 271 3.85 -14.21 -6.54
C VAL A 271 3.95 -14.91 -5.18
N ASN A 272 2.82 -15.27 -4.56
CA ASN A 272 2.77 -15.77 -3.19
C ASN A 272 3.63 -14.93 -2.21
N GLY A 273 3.54 -13.60 -2.31
CA GLY A 273 4.30 -12.65 -1.50
C GLY A 273 5.70 -12.30 -2.03
N ARG A 274 6.22 -12.99 -3.03
CA ARG A 274 7.52 -12.73 -3.66
C ARG A 274 7.42 -11.60 -4.67
N ARG A 275 8.09 -10.49 -4.38
CA ARG A 275 8.02 -9.26 -5.18
C ARG A 275 8.84 -9.35 -6.47
N MET A 276 8.26 -8.83 -7.54
CA MET A 276 8.91 -8.55 -8.83
C MET A 276 8.46 -7.17 -9.31
N VAL A 277 9.34 -6.41 -9.95
CA VAL A 277 9.01 -5.12 -10.57
C VAL A 277 9.18 -5.25 -12.08
N GLY A 278 8.21 -4.71 -12.84
CA GLY A 278 8.21 -4.79 -14.29
C GLY A 278 7.53 -6.06 -14.84
N ALA A 279 7.73 -6.32 -16.12
CA ALA A 279 7.04 -7.37 -16.89
C ALA A 279 8.00 -8.48 -17.38
N ASP A 280 8.95 -8.90 -16.53
CA ASP A 280 9.90 -9.97 -16.87
C ASP A 280 9.20 -11.34 -16.88
N ALA A 281 8.92 -11.84 -18.07
CA ALA A 281 8.25 -13.13 -18.27
C ALA A 281 9.05 -14.32 -17.72
N HIS A 282 10.39 -14.29 -17.82
CA HIS A 282 11.24 -15.37 -17.36
C HIS A 282 11.25 -15.44 -15.84
N LEU A 283 11.41 -14.28 -15.17
CA LEU A 283 11.40 -14.19 -13.71
C LEU A 283 10.02 -14.56 -13.14
N LEU A 284 8.94 -14.13 -13.80
CA LEU A 284 7.57 -14.52 -13.41
C LEU A 284 7.37 -16.04 -13.51
N GLU A 285 7.76 -16.64 -14.61
CA GLU A 285 7.70 -18.09 -14.81
C GLU A 285 8.56 -18.85 -13.79
N GLN A 286 9.75 -18.36 -13.48
CA GLN A 286 10.62 -18.91 -12.44
C GLN A 286 9.94 -18.90 -11.08
N TYR A 287 9.30 -17.79 -10.68
CA TYR A 287 8.62 -17.68 -9.39
C TYR A 287 7.42 -18.63 -9.30
N ILE A 288 6.60 -18.70 -10.34
CA ILE A 288 5.47 -19.65 -10.40
C ILE A 288 5.96 -21.07 -10.24
N ASN A 289 6.97 -21.47 -11.02
CA ASN A 289 7.51 -22.83 -11.01
C ASN A 289 8.13 -23.20 -9.65
N TYR A 290 8.84 -22.24 -9.02
CA TYR A 290 9.40 -22.41 -7.67
C TYR A 290 8.31 -22.69 -6.64
N GLU A 291 7.22 -21.90 -6.64
CA GLU A 291 6.12 -22.07 -5.70
C GLU A 291 5.39 -23.42 -5.91
N LEU A 292 5.17 -23.82 -7.16
CA LEU A 292 4.58 -25.12 -7.47
C LEU A 292 5.47 -26.30 -7.04
N ALA A 293 6.79 -26.19 -7.21
CA ALA A 293 7.75 -27.21 -6.79
C ALA A 293 7.80 -27.34 -5.25
N LYS A 294 7.82 -26.21 -4.53
CA LYS A 294 7.79 -26.19 -3.05
C LYS A 294 6.57 -26.92 -2.48
N LEU A 295 5.40 -26.73 -3.08
CA LEU A 295 4.17 -27.42 -2.67
C LEU A 295 4.20 -28.91 -2.94
N SER A 296 4.85 -29.33 -4.03
CA SER A 296 5.01 -30.74 -4.38
C SER A 296 5.95 -31.45 -3.40
N ALA A 297 7.05 -30.81 -3.03
CA ALA A 297 8.00 -31.32 -2.04
C ALA A 297 7.40 -31.45 -0.64
N GLY A 298 6.61 -30.45 -0.19
CA GLY A 298 5.92 -30.48 1.10
C GLY A 298 4.89 -31.61 1.20
N LYS A 299 4.15 -31.89 0.11
CA LYS A 299 3.23 -33.04 0.06
C LYS A 299 3.94 -34.38 0.10
N SER A 300 5.15 -34.48 -0.45
CA SER A 300 5.96 -35.71 -0.40
C SER A 300 6.54 -35.98 1.00
N ALA A 301 6.92 -34.93 1.72
CA ALA A 301 7.41 -35.02 3.10
C ALA A 301 6.31 -35.39 4.11
N ALA A 302 5.09 -34.90 3.90
CA ALA A 302 3.94 -35.20 4.77
C ALA A 302 3.36 -36.66 4.58
N LYS A 303 3.78 -37.36 3.55
CA LYS A 303 3.36 -38.78 3.28
C LYS A 303 4.35 -39.80 3.78
N LYS A 304 5.50 -39.44 4.32
CA LYS A 304 6.46 -40.29 5.00
C LYS A 304 6.31 -40.18 6.51
#